data_1cb7b7671d32ec916cd958a5edc286c8
#
_entry.id   1cb7b7671d32ec916cd958a5edc286c8
#
_cell.length_a   1.000
_cell.length_b   1.000
_cell.length_c   1.000
_cell.angle_alpha   90.00
_cell.angle_beta   90.00
_cell.angle_gamma   90.00
#
_symmetry.space_group_name_H-M   'P 1'
#
loop_
_entity.id
_entity.type
_entity.pdbx_description
1 polymer ?
#
loop_
_entity_poly.entity_id
_entity_poly.type
_entity_poly.pdbx_seq_one_letter_code
_entity_poly.pdbx_strand_id
1 'polypeptide(L)' 'MADVVYTSRIRIERRKGPLRIAQLPGEAQPVAFSVHGAIAEHYKVDPANLGESHAATIDYVIAAAAG' A
#
# COMPACT_ATOMS: atom_id res chain seq x y z
N MET A 1 -17.12 23.46 -18.31
CA MET A 1 -16.15 23.07 -17.28
C MET A 1 -16.87 22.19 -16.24
N ALA A 2 -16.27 21.05 -15.92
CA ALA A 2 -16.88 20.14 -14.95
C ALA A 2 -16.59 20.60 -13.53
N ASP A 3 -17.59 20.50 -12.66
CA ASP A 3 -17.39 20.76 -11.24
C ASP A 3 -16.66 19.60 -10.58
N VAL A 4 -15.89 19.92 -9.55
CA VAL A 4 -15.24 18.90 -8.75
C VAL A 4 -16.29 18.27 -7.82
N VAL A 5 -16.55 16.98 -8.01
CA VAL A 5 -17.53 16.24 -7.20
C VAL A 5 -16.86 15.62 -5.98
N TYR A 6 -15.62 15.19 -6.11
CA TYR A 6 -14.93 14.48 -5.06
C TYR A 6 -13.42 14.73 -5.11
N THR A 7 -12.83 14.97 -3.97
CA THR A 7 -11.38 15.06 -3.83
C THR A 7 -10.91 13.95 -2.89
N SER A 8 -10.12 13.04 -3.42
CA SER A 8 -9.56 11.97 -2.60
C SER A 8 -8.37 12.50 -1.81
N ARG A 9 -8.44 12.40 -0.49
CA ARG A 9 -7.36 12.82 0.38
C ARG A 9 -6.82 11.60 1.11
N ILE A 10 -5.58 11.28 0.82
CA ILE A 10 -4.91 10.13 1.42
C ILE A 10 -3.65 10.58 2.15
N ARG A 11 -3.24 9.78 3.12
CA ARG A 11 -2.00 9.99 3.83
C ARG A 11 -1.25 8.68 3.86
N ILE A 12 0.01 8.69 3.42
CA ILE A 12 0.86 7.51 3.44
C ILE A 12 2.02 7.78 4.39
N GLU A 13 2.24 6.85 5.29
CA GLU A 13 3.31 6.95 6.27
C GLU A 13 4.23 5.76 6.12
N ARG A 14 5.52 6.04 5.90
CA ARG A 14 6.53 5.01 5.81
C ARG A 14 6.95 4.59 7.22
N ARG A 15 6.93 3.29 7.47
CA ARG A 15 7.32 2.75 8.77
C ARG A 15 8.73 2.19 8.72
N LYS A 16 8.87 0.92 8.32
CA LYS A 16 10.16 0.23 8.32
C LYS A 16 10.33 -0.50 7.00
N GLY A 17 11.46 -0.25 6.33
CA GLY A 17 11.72 -0.90 5.05
C GLY A 17 10.58 -0.65 4.05
N PRO A 18 10.01 -1.69 3.46
CA PRO A 18 8.92 -1.55 2.51
C PRO A 18 7.54 -1.32 3.15
N LEU A 19 7.45 -1.38 4.48
CA LEU A 19 6.17 -1.24 5.17
C LEU A 19 5.70 0.22 5.16
N ARG A 20 4.52 0.45 4.61
CA ARG A 20 3.86 1.75 4.56
C ARG A 20 2.42 1.60 5.01
N ILE A 21 1.91 2.62 5.68
CA ILE A 21 0.53 2.63 6.16
C ILE A 21 -0.21 3.78 5.48
N ALA A 22 -1.32 3.47 4.84
CA ALA A 22 -2.13 4.47 4.15
C ALA A 22 -3.43 4.71 4.91
N GLN A 23 -3.75 5.99 5.10
CA GLN A 23 -5.05 6.41 5.60
C GLN A 23 -5.91 6.77 4.40
N LEU A 24 -6.99 6.05 4.19
CA LEU A 24 -7.86 6.23 3.05
C LEU A 24 -9.21 6.80 3.46
N PRO A 25 -9.82 7.66 2.62
CA PRO A 25 -11.15 8.18 2.91
C PRO A 25 -12.17 7.04 2.99
N GLY A 26 -13.09 7.15 3.93
CA GLY A 26 -14.14 6.17 4.08
C GLY A 26 -13.75 4.91 4.83
N GLU A 27 -12.45 4.74 5.14
CA GLU A 27 -11.98 3.56 5.87
C GLU A 27 -11.65 3.90 7.31
N ALA A 28 -12.19 3.11 8.24
CA ALA A 28 -11.91 3.28 9.67
C ALA A 28 -10.52 2.77 10.04
N GLN A 29 -10.02 1.78 9.31
CA GLN A 29 -8.72 1.18 9.56
C GLN A 29 -7.73 1.54 8.48
N PRO A 30 -6.46 1.75 8.83
CA PRO A 30 -5.43 2.01 7.82
C PRO A 30 -5.16 0.76 6.98
N VAL A 31 -4.63 0.97 5.79
CA VAL A 31 -4.26 -0.10 4.86
C VAL A 31 -2.74 -0.24 4.85
N ALA A 32 -2.26 -1.44 5.04
CA ALA A 32 -0.83 -1.70 5.05
C ALA A 32 -0.35 -2.14 3.67
N PHE A 33 0.79 -1.59 3.26
CA PHE A 33 1.49 -1.95 2.03
C PHE A 33 2.86 -2.46 2.42
N SER A 34 3.29 -3.55 1.82
CA SER A 34 4.63 -4.07 2.04
C SER A 34 5.04 -4.87 0.80
N VAL A 35 5.81 -5.91 0.99
CA VAL A 35 6.15 -6.87 -0.06
C VAL A 35 5.98 -8.27 0.51
N HIS A 36 5.91 -9.25 -0.36
CA HIS A 36 5.73 -10.64 0.04
C HIS A 36 6.29 -11.57 -1.02
N GLY A 37 6.59 -12.79 -0.61
CA GLY A 37 6.94 -13.89 -1.51
C GLY A 37 7.99 -13.50 -2.55
N ALA A 38 7.71 -13.78 -3.82
CA ALA A 38 8.64 -13.54 -4.92
C ALA A 38 9.01 -12.08 -5.09
N ILE A 39 8.12 -11.14 -4.75
CA ILE A 39 8.42 -9.71 -4.84
C ILE A 39 9.47 -9.32 -3.82
N ALA A 40 9.32 -9.80 -2.59
CA ALA A 40 10.31 -9.54 -1.54
C ALA A 40 11.67 -10.11 -1.91
N GLU A 41 11.67 -11.32 -2.48
CA GLU A 41 12.88 -11.98 -2.93
C GLU A 41 13.54 -11.25 -4.09
N HIS A 42 12.73 -10.80 -5.05
CA HIS A 42 13.22 -10.06 -6.21
C HIS A 42 13.96 -8.77 -5.81
N TYR A 43 13.40 -8.02 -4.87
CA TYR A 43 14.01 -6.78 -4.39
C TYR A 43 15.06 -7.03 -3.31
N LYS A 44 15.35 -8.29 -3.00
CA LYS A 44 16.36 -8.68 -2.01
C LYS A 44 16.15 -8.01 -0.66
N VAL A 45 14.89 -7.96 -0.23
CA VAL A 45 14.54 -7.39 1.06
C VAL A 45 15.03 -8.32 2.15
N ASP A 46 15.85 -7.77 3.05
CA ASP A 46 16.35 -8.51 4.19
C ASP A 46 15.17 -8.84 5.12
N PRO A 47 14.94 -10.11 5.46
CA PRO A 47 13.86 -10.48 6.37
C PRO A 47 13.87 -9.69 7.67
N ALA A 48 15.03 -9.29 8.16
CA ALA A 48 15.16 -8.50 9.38
C ALA A 48 14.58 -7.08 9.20
N ASN A 49 14.55 -6.58 7.96
CA ASN A 49 14.04 -5.25 7.63
C ASN A 49 12.63 -5.27 7.04
N LEU A 50 12.10 -6.47 6.76
CA LEU A 50 10.78 -6.60 6.16
C LEU A 50 9.66 -6.18 7.11
N GLY A 51 9.80 -6.50 8.39
CA GLY A 51 8.73 -6.29 9.36
C GLY A 51 7.56 -7.20 9.04
N GLU A 52 6.38 -6.62 8.87
CA GLU A 52 5.19 -7.37 8.48
C GLU A 52 5.11 -7.55 6.97
N SER A 53 4.69 -8.73 6.56
CA SER A 53 4.42 -9.03 5.15
C SER A 53 2.97 -8.68 4.82
N HIS A 54 2.77 -7.89 3.79
CA HIS A 54 1.45 -7.48 3.34
C HIS A 54 1.42 -7.44 1.81
N ALA A 55 0.25 -7.20 1.26
CA ALA A 55 0.11 -7.02 -0.17
C ALA A 55 1.00 -5.89 -0.66
N ALA A 56 1.56 -6.05 -1.85
CA ALA A 56 2.40 -5.05 -2.47
C ALA A 56 1.55 -4.00 -3.17
N THR A 57 2.17 -2.88 -3.52
CA THR A 57 1.49 -1.81 -4.26
C THR A 57 0.83 -2.33 -5.52
N ILE A 58 1.52 -3.20 -6.27
CA ILE A 58 0.98 -3.74 -7.51
C ILE A 58 -0.27 -4.58 -7.26
N ASP A 59 -0.35 -5.30 -6.14
CA ASP A 59 -1.54 -6.10 -5.80
C ASP A 59 -2.75 -5.20 -5.63
N TYR A 60 -2.59 -4.06 -4.95
CA TYR A 60 -3.66 -3.10 -4.76
C TYR A 60 -4.08 -2.43 -6.06
N VAL A 61 -3.12 -2.10 -6.91
CA VAL A 61 -3.42 -1.50 -8.23
C VAL A 61 -4.24 -2.46 -9.06
N ILE A 62 -3.86 -3.72 -9.11
CA ILE A 62 -4.58 -4.74 -9.87
C ILE A 62 -5.98 -4.96 -9.29
N ALA A 63 -6.09 -5.07 -7.97
CA ALA A 63 -7.39 -5.25 -7.32
C ALA A 63 -8.31 -4.08 -7.59
N ALA A 64 -7.80 -2.85 -7.51
CA ALA A 64 -8.58 -1.67 -7.78
C ALA A 64 -9.04 -1.60 -9.22
N ALA A 65 -8.19 -1.98 -10.17
CA ALA A 65 -8.52 -1.96 -11.59
C ALA A 65 -9.51 -3.06 -11.96
N ALA A 66 -9.43 -4.22 -11.31
CA ALA A 66 -10.30 -5.36 -11.58
C ALA A 66 -11.63 -5.30 -10.83
N GLY A 67 -11.68 -4.54 -9.75
CA GLY A 67 -12.85 -4.44 -8.88
C GLY A 67 -14.00 -3.55 -9.34
#